data_96e1bae677adc267f89be58ca6df7325
#
_entry.id   96e1bae677adc267f89be58ca6df7325
#
_cell.length_a   1.000
_cell.length_b   1.000
_cell.length_c   1.000
_cell.angle_alpha   90.00
_cell.angle_beta   90.00
_cell.angle_gamma   90.00
#
_symmetry.space_group_name_H-M   'P 1'
#
loop_
_entity.id
_entity.type
_entity.pdbx_description
1 polymer ?
#
loop_
_entity_poly.entity_id
_entity_poly.type
_entity_poly.pdbx_seq_one_letter_code
_entity_poly.pdbx_strand_id
1 'polypeptide(L)' 'GLAEGLAEGAKNKAIEVARFLKASGSPIELIMGATGLTKEEIDSIN' A
#
# COMPACT_ATOMS: atom_id res chain seq x y z
N GLY A 1 18.84 8.80 4.61
CA GLY A 1 18.59 9.63 5.79
C GLY A 1 17.47 9.08 6.65
N LEU A 2 17.24 9.69 7.82
CA LEU A 2 16.21 9.27 8.75
C LEU A 2 14.82 9.30 8.13
N ALA A 3 14.56 10.32 7.31
CA ALA A 3 13.28 10.46 6.63
C ALA A 3 13.01 9.30 5.67
N GLU A 4 14.04 8.84 5.00
CA GLU A 4 13.91 7.72 4.07
C GLU A 4 13.60 6.42 4.80
N GLY A 5 14.25 6.18 5.92
CA GLY A 5 14.00 4.99 6.72
C GLY A 5 12.56 4.93 7.23
N LEU A 6 12.07 6.07 7.73
CA LEU A 6 10.69 6.17 8.22
C LEU A 6 9.69 6.00 7.08
N ALA A 7 9.98 6.59 5.90
CA ALA A 7 9.12 6.48 4.74
C ALA A 7 9.05 5.02 4.24
N GLU A 8 10.17 4.33 4.25
CA GLU A 8 10.20 2.92 3.85
C GLU A 8 9.39 2.05 4.80
N GLY A 9 9.52 2.27 6.10
CA GLY A 9 8.76 1.53 7.08
C GLY A 9 7.26 1.72 6.92
N ALA A 10 6.83 2.97 6.74
CA ALA A 10 5.43 3.29 6.50
C ALA A 10 4.94 2.70 5.20
N LYS A 11 5.77 2.75 4.16
CA LYS A 11 5.42 2.20 2.86
C LYS A 11 5.30 0.67 2.92
N ASN A 12 6.21 0.01 3.62
CA ASN A 12 6.16 -1.44 3.77
C ASN A 12 4.88 -1.87 4.47
N LYS A 13 4.48 -1.14 5.50
CA LYS A 13 3.22 -1.42 6.19
C LYS A 13 2.02 -1.20 5.27
N ALA A 14 2.04 -0.12 4.51
CA ALA A 14 0.97 0.17 3.56
C ALA A 14 0.86 -0.93 2.49
N ILE A 15 1.99 -1.43 2.02
CA ILE A 15 2.01 -2.52 1.05
C ILE A 15 1.41 -3.80 1.64
N GLU A 16 1.71 -4.11 2.89
CA GLU A 16 1.13 -5.27 3.56
C GLU A 16 -0.39 -5.16 3.63
N VAL A 17 -0.89 -3.99 4.03
CA VAL A 17 -2.34 -3.75 4.11
C VAL A 17 -2.96 -3.82 2.72
N ALA A 18 -2.33 -3.21 1.72
CA ALA A 18 -2.82 -3.23 0.35
C ALA A 18 -2.89 -4.65 -0.20
N ARG A 19 -1.88 -5.45 0.10
CA ARG A 19 -1.84 -6.85 -0.33
C ARG A 19 -3.00 -7.64 0.27
N PHE A 20 -3.25 -7.43 1.55
CA PHE A 20 -4.36 -8.07 2.24
C PHE A 20 -5.70 -7.68 1.62
N LEU A 21 -5.91 -6.39 1.43
CA LEU A 21 -7.15 -5.89 0.86
C LEU A 21 -7.35 -6.35 -0.59
N LYS A 22 -6.27 -6.38 -1.35
CA LYS A 22 -6.31 -6.85 -2.74
C LYS A 22 -6.70 -8.33 -2.80
N ALA A 23 -6.14 -9.14 -1.92
CA ALA A 23 -6.46 -10.55 -1.81
C ALA A 23 -7.90 -10.79 -1.36
N SER A 24 -8.44 -9.88 -0.55
CA SER A 24 -9.81 -9.94 -0.06
C SER A 24 -10.84 -9.51 -1.11
N GLY A 25 -10.38 -8.97 -2.24
CA GLY A 25 -11.26 -8.50 -3.30
C GLY A 25 -11.79 -7.09 -3.07
N SER A 26 -11.15 -6.32 -2.21
CA SER A 26 -11.57 -4.94 -1.95
C SER A 26 -11.35 -4.07 -3.18
N PRO A 27 -12.22 -3.05 -3.40
CA PRO A 27 -12.05 -2.17 -4.56
C PRO A 27 -10.78 -1.34 -4.43
N ILE A 28 -10.19 -1.01 -5.58
CA ILE A 28 -8.94 -0.26 -5.64
C ILE A 28 -9.05 1.08 -4.89
N GLU A 29 -10.20 1.73 -5.01
CA GLU A 29 -10.44 3.01 -4.35
C GLU A 29 -10.34 2.91 -2.83
N LEU A 30 -10.86 1.83 -2.27
CA LEU A 30 -10.78 1.57 -0.84
C LEU A 30 -9.32 1.33 -0.44
N ILE A 31 -8.60 0.55 -1.22
CA ILE A 31 -7.19 0.24 -0.96
C ILE A 31 -6.35 1.51 -1.00
N MET A 32 -6.58 2.35 -2.00
CA MET A 32 -5.88 3.63 -2.12
C MET A 32 -6.13 4.53 -0.92
N GLY A 33 -7.38 4.63 -0.50
CA GLY A 33 -7.76 5.44 0.66
C GLY A 33 -7.18 4.91 1.97
N ALA A 34 -7.15 3.59 2.12
CA ALA A 34 -6.65 2.96 3.34
C ALA A 34 -5.13 3.00 3.45
N THR A 35 -4.43 2.92 2.32
CA THR A 35 -2.97 2.80 2.30
C THR A 35 -2.25 4.06 1.85
N GLY A 36 -2.94 4.93 1.12
CA GLY A 36 -2.32 6.12 0.53
C GLY A 36 -1.44 5.79 -0.67
N LEU A 37 -1.49 4.58 -1.17
CA LEU A 37 -0.74 4.18 -2.35
C LEU A 37 -1.47 4.59 -3.62
N THR A 38 -0.72 4.73 -4.71
CA THR A 38 -1.30 5.00 -6.02
C THR A 38 -1.83 3.70 -6.62
N LYS A 39 -2.69 3.82 -7.63
CA LYS A 39 -3.20 2.67 -8.33
C LYS A 39 -2.07 1.82 -8.93
N GLU A 40 -1.07 2.49 -9.48
CA GLU A 40 0.09 1.81 -10.06
C GLU A 40 0.86 1.01 -9.01
N GLU A 41 1.03 1.59 -7.83
CA GLU A 41 1.71 0.90 -6.74
C GLU A 41 0.93 -0.33 -6.29
N ILE A 42 -0.38 -0.22 -6.20
CA ILE A 42 -1.24 -1.34 -5.81
C ILE A 42 -1.21 -2.42 -6.88
N ASP A 43 -1.27 -2.05 -8.15
CA ASP A 43 -1.25 -3.00 -9.26
C ASP A 43 0.05 -3.79 -9.31
N SER A 44 1.16 -3.22 -8.87
CA SER A 44 2.44 -3.92 -8.86
C SER A 44 2.62 -4.84 -7.64
N ILE A 45 1.69 -4.83 -6.71
CA ILE A 45 1.70 -5.75 -5.57
C ILE A 45 1.21 -7.12 -6.03
N ASN A 46 1.95 -8.15 -5.73
CA ASN A 46 1.56 -9.52 -6.06
C ASN A 46 0.67 -10.14 -5.01
#